data_511c277e16727f893a692fa32ab16c8f
#
_entry.id   511c277e16727f893a692fa32ab16c8f
#
_cell.length_a   1.000
_cell.length_b   1.000
_cell.length_c   1.000
_cell.angle_alpha   90.00
_cell.angle_beta   90.00
_cell.angle_gamma   90.00
#
_symmetry.space_group_name_H-M   'P 1'
#
loop_
_entity.id
_entity.type
_entity.pdbx_description
1 polymer ?
#
loop_
_entity_poly.entity_id
_entity_poly.type
_entity_poly.pdbx_seq_one_letter_code
_entity_poly.pdbx_strand_id
1 'polypeptide(L)'
;GEAVGRVVALGADVNPSLLGKKVIAAITIGSLASHVVANSELCIPLPDGMTAEEGASLSTAFLTALYGLNSLANLKPGETVLIHAAAGGVGQAALQVAKRSGAKILATASTPKQAALLKQGVEQVYDSRSIDFADQVLTYTEGRGVDVVVNSLKGEWVDASFRALANGGRFIE
;
A
#
# COMPACT_ATOMS: atom_id res chain seq x y z
N GLY A 1 -13.02 1.92 -6.58
CA GLY A 1 -12.62 3.32 -6.80
C GLY A 1 -12.74 4.13 -5.52
N GLU A 2 -12.28 5.36 -5.58
CA GLU A 2 -12.33 6.35 -4.50
C GLU A 2 -12.56 7.74 -5.11
N ALA A 3 -13.11 8.65 -4.32
CA ALA A 3 -13.39 10.01 -4.77
C ALA A 3 -13.24 11.01 -3.64
N VAL A 4 -13.00 12.25 -3.99
CA VAL A 4 -13.18 13.39 -3.09
C VAL A 4 -14.27 14.29 -3.66
N GLY A 5 -15.21 14.68 -2.82
CA GLY A 5 -16.32 15.52 -3.24
C GLY A 5 -17.00 16.23 -2.08
N ARG A 6 -17.89 17.14 -2.43
CA ARG A 6 -18.74 17.80 -1.45
C ARG A 6 -20.06 17.04 -1.32
N VAL A 7 -20.47 16.74 -0.10
CA VAL A 7 -21.76 16.13 0.18
C VAL A 7 -22.88 17.13 -0.14
N VAL A 8 -23.71 16.81 -1.10
CA VAL A 8 -24.80 17.68 -1.57
C VAL A 8 -26.20 17.18 -1.16
N ALA A 9 -26.30 15.89 -0.83
CA ALA A 9 -27.54 15.27 -0.34
C ALA A 9 -27.20 14.11 0.60
N LEU A 10 -28.12 13.76 1.48
CA LEU A 10 -27.98 12.68 2.46
C LEU A 10 -29.13 11.69 2.32
N GLY A 11 -28.86 10.42 2.58
CA GLY A 11 -29.90 9.40 2.81
C GLY A 11 -30.59 9.60 4.18
N ALA A 12 -31.68 8.85 4.42
CA ALA A 12 -32.54 9.04 5.58
C ALA A 12 -31.83 8.90 6.94
N ASP A 13 -30.89 7.95 7.06
CA ASP A 13 -30.26 7.61 8.34
C ASP A 13 -28.79 8.10 8.41
N VAL A 14 -28.42 9.07 7.57
CA VAL A 14 -27.05 9.59 7.52
C VAL A 14 -26.91 10.78 8.47
N ASN A 15 -25.76 10.85 9.17
CA ASN A 15 -25.45 11.96 10.07
C ASN A 15 -25.54 13.32 9.34
N PRO A 16 -26.44 14.22 9.78
CA PRO A 16 -26.65 15.52 9.11
C PRO A 16 -25.39 16.41 9.05
N SER A 17 -24.44 16.21 9.94
CA SER A 17 -23.21 17.00 9.97
C SER A 17 -22.32 16.82 8.73
N LEU A 18 -22.54 15.79 7.93
CA LEU A 18 -21.80 15.55 6.67
C LEU A 18 -22.25 16.48 5.56
N LEU A 19 -23.49 17.00 5.59
CA LEU A 19 -23.99 17.88 4.54
C LEU A 19 -23.08 19.10 4.33
N GLY A 20 -22.72 19.37 3.10
CA GLY A 20 -21.84 20.48 2.74
C GLY A 20 -20.35 20.24 3.03
N LYS A 21 -19.96 19.19 3.74
CA LYS A 21 -18.56 18.86 4.00
C LYS A 21 -17.88 18.31 2.73
N LYS A 22 -16.57 18.59 2.59
CA LYS A 22 -15.72 17.84 1.68
C LYS A 22 -15.33 16.52 2.35
N VAL A 23 -15.49 15.41 1.64
CA VAL A 23 -15.20 14.08 2.16
C VAL A 23 -14.36 13.27 1.16
N ILE A 24 -13.56 12.37 1.69
CA ILE A 24 -12.98 11.25 0.94
C ILE A 24 -13.99 10.11 1.03
N ALA A 25 -14.48 9.62 -0.10
CA ALA A 25 -15.36 8.46 -0.21
C ALA A 25 -14.55 7.26 -0.70
N ALA A 26 -14.29 6.31 0.19
CA ALA A 26 -13.58 5.08 -0.12
C ALA A 26 -14.52 4.04 -0.77
N ILE A 27 -13.94 3.12 -1.56
CA ILE A 27 -14.62 1.96 -2.16
C ILE A 27 -15.91 2.36 -2.90
N THR A 28 -15.85 3.45 -3.68
CA THR A 28 -17.00 4.03 -4.37
C THR A 28 -17.03 3.60 -5.83
N ILE A 29 -18.12 2.96 -6.26
CA ILE A 29 -18.32 2.55 -7.66
C ILE A 29 -18.79 3.76 -8.47
N GLY A 30 -18.25 3.92 -9.69
CA GLY A 30 -18.63 5.03 -10.58
C GLY A 30 -18.06 6.39 -10.17
N SER A 31 -16.94 6.41 -9.47
CA SER A 31 -16.31 7.63 -8.94
C SER A 31 -15.80 8.63 -10.01
N LEU A 32 -15.66 8.23 -11.28
CA LEU A 32 -15.37 9.13 -12.40
C LEU A 32 -16.69 9.77 -12.93
N ALA A 33 -17.29 10.62 -12.11
CA ALA A 33 -18.56 11.26 -12.41
C ALA A 33 -18.66 12.61 -11.69
N SER A 34 -19.60 13.46 -12.14
CA SER A 34 -19.91 14.74 -11.47
C SER A 34 -20.56 14.54 -10.10
N HIS A 35 -21.32 13.46 -9.93
CA HIS A 35 -21.95 13.05 -8.68
C HIS A 35 -21.91 11.55 -8.55
N VAL A 36 -21.80 11.07 -7.32
CA VAL A 36 -21.77 9.65 -6.98
C VAL A 36 -22.50 9.42 -5.67
N VAL A 37 -23.16 8.27 -5.55
CA VAL A 37 -23.73 7.81 -4.28
C VAL A 37 -22.67 6.97 -3.58
N ALA A 38 -22.30 7.36 -2.36
CA ALA A 38 -21.30 6.67 -1.55
C ALA A 38 -21.92 6.19 -0.23
N ASN A 39 -21.38 5.11 0.33
CA ASN A 39 -21.73 4.66 1.67
C ASN A 39 -21.17 5.66 2.69
N SER A 40 -22.04 6.23 3.55
CA SER A 40 -21.65 7.23 4.54
C SER A 40 -20.62 6.71 5.56
N GLU A 41 -20.63 5.42 5.87
CA GLU A 41 -19.64 4.78 6.77
C GLU A 41 -18.24 4.74 6.17
N LEU A 42 -18.11 4.83 4.84
CA LEU A 42 -16.86 4.88 4.11
C LEU A 42 -16.49 6.30 3.67
N CYS A 43 -17.21 7.30 4.19
CA CYS A 43 -16.94 8.71 3.94
C CYS A 43 -16.30 9.34 5.17
N ILE A 44 -15.08 9.86 4.99
CA ILE A 44 -14.38 10.61 6.05
C ILE A 44 -14.19 12.06 5.62
N PRO A 45 -14.30 13.04 6.54
CA PRO A 45 -13.98 14.42 6.22
C PRO A 45 -12.58 14.56 5.64
N LEU A 46 -12.44 15.33 4.56
CA LEU A 46 -11.14 15.64 3.99
C LEU A 46 -10.37 16.48 5.04
N PRO A 47 -9.15 16.07 5.45
CA PRO A 47 -8.35 16.81 6.41
C PRO A 47 -8.05 18.24 5.94
N ASP A 48 -7.98 19.18 6.89
CA ASP A 48 -7.60 20.55 6.59
C ASP A 48 -6.20 20.63 5.97
N GLY A 49 -6.07 21.43 4.93
CA GLY A 49 -4.81 21.59 4.18
C GLY A 49 -4.55 20.52 3.12
N MET A 50 -5.36 19.46 3.06
CA MET A 50 -5.24 18.42 2.02
C MET A 50 -6.02 18.81 0.77
N THR A 51 -5.40 18.64 -0.40
CA THR A 51 -6.08 18.84 -1.69
C THR A 51 -7.03 17.69 -2.01
N ALA A 52 -7.96 17.90 -2.94
CA ALA A 52 -8.86 16.83 -3.38
C ALA A 52 -8.11 15.69 -4.08
N GLU A 53 -7.08 16.02 -4.84
CA GLU A 53 -6.23 15.06 -5.56
C GLU A 53 -5.45 14.18 -4.58
N GLU A 54 -4.87 14.77 -3.52
CA GLU A 54 -4.20 14.02 -2.46
C GLU A 54 -5.20 13.08 -1.76
N GLY A 55 -6.35 13.59 -1.34
CA GLY A 55 -7.39 12.79 -0.69
C GLY A 55 -7.89 11.65 -1.56
N ALA A 56 -8.07 11.87 -2.86
CA ALA A 56 -8.52 10.85 -3.82
C ALA A 56 -7.47 9.78 -4.13
N SER A 57 -6.22 9.94 -3.70
CA SER A 57 -5.14 8.98 -3.90
C SER A 57 -4.81 8.15 -2.65
N LEU A 58 -5.41 8.46 -1.51
CA LEU A 58 -4.99 7.92 -0.21
C LEU A 58 -5.74 6.65 0.19
N SER A 59 -7.07 6.67 0.11
CA SER A 59 -7.88 5.73 0.89
C SER A 59 -7.64 4.27 0.49
N THR A 60 -7.73 3.93 -0.78
CA THR A 60 -7.55 2.54 -1.22
C THR A 60 -6.12 2.06 -1.00
N ALA A 61 -5.13 2.88 -1.32
CA ALA A 61 -3.73 2.51 -1.19
C ALA A 61 -3.34 2.27 0.29
N PHE A 62 -3.69 3.19 1.18
CA PHE A 62 -3.37 3.06 2.60
C PHE A 62 -4.21 2.01 3.32
N LEU A 63 -5.50 1.85 2.99
CA LEU A 63 -6.32 0.76 3.53
C LEU A 63 -5.72 -0.60 3.18
N THR A 64 -5.32 -0.80 1.92
CA THR A 64 -4.66 -2.03 1.47
C THR A 64 -3.36 -2.26 2.24
N ALA A 65 -2.49 -1.26 2.32
CA ALA A 65 -1.21 -1.37 3.01
C ALA A 65 -1.37 -1.62 4.52
N LEU A 66 -2.26 -0.88 5.19
CA LEU A 66 -2.52 -1.03 6.62
C LEU A 66 -3.13 -2.40 6.94
N TYR A 67 -4.13 -2.81 6.18
CA TYR A 67 -4.76 -4.11 6.38
C TYR A 67 -3.77 -5.25 6.13
N GLY A 68 -3.03 -5.20 5.03
CA GLY A 68 -2.03 -6.22 4.70
C GLY A 68 -0.90 -6.30 5.73
N LEU A 69 -0.29 -5.18 6.07
CA LEU A 69 0.90 -5.18 6.93
C LEU A 69 0.56 -5.25 8.43
N ASN A 70 -0.45 -4.51 8.89
CA ASN A 70 -0.78 -4.48 10.32
C ASN A 70 -1.71 -5.62 10.72
N SER A 71 -2.82 -5.83 9.97
CA SER A 71 -3.84 -6.79 10.38
C SER A 71 -3.51 -8.22 9.97
N LEU A 72 -3.09 -8.45 8.73
CA LEU A 72 -2.81 -9.79 8.21
C LEU A 72 -1.39 -10.24 8.57
N ALA A 73 -0.38 -9.44 8.18
CA ALA A 73 1.01 -9.79 8.44
C ALA A 73 1.42 -9.57 9.91
N ASN A 74 0.75 -8.67 10.62
CA ASN A 74 1.12 -8.26 11.98
C ASN A 74 2.62 -7.92 12.07
N LEU A 75 3.07 -7.08 11.10
CA LEU A 75 4.47 -6.70 10.92
C LEU A 75 5.05 -6.09 12.20
N LYS A 76 6.19 -6.60 12.65
CA LYS A 76 6.85 -6.20 13.90
C LYS A 76 8.07 -5.33 13.64
N PRO A 77 8.46 -4.48 14.61
CA PRO A 77 9.73 -3.78 14.56
C PRO A 77 10.91 -4.74 14.40
N GLY A 78 11.85 -4.40 13.52
CA GLY A 78 13.05 -5.20 13.24
C GLY A 78 12.83 -6.35 12.24
N GLU A 79 11.60 -6.70 11.88
CA GLU A 79 11.33 -7.64 10.80
C GLU A 79 11.73 -7.04 9.43
N THR A 80 11.99 -7.90 8.47
CA THR A 80 12.31 -7.51 7.10
C THR A 80 11.12 -7.79 6.20
N VAL A 81 10.68 -6.76 5.44
CA VAL A 81 9.59 -6.88 4.48
C VAL A 81 10.08 -6.64 3.06
N LEU A 82 9.70 -7.49 2.12
CA LEU A 82 9.88 -7.28 0.69
C LEU A 82 8.58 -6.73 0.09
N ILE A 83 8.66 -5.55 -0.52
CA ILE A 83 7.51 -4.88 -1.14
C ILE A 83 7.71 -4.88 -2.65
N HIS A 84 6.85 -5.59 -3.37
CA HIS A 84 6.84 -5.58 -4.83
C HIS A 84 6.19 -4.32 -5.39
N ALA A 85 6.64 -3.91 -6.58
CA ALA A 85 6.17 -2.69 -7.25
C ALA A 85 6.13 -1.45 -6.31
N ALA A 86 7.15 -1.30 -5.47
CA ALA A 86 7.20 -0.34 -4.38
C ALA A 86 7.03 1.13 -4.81
N ALA A 87 7.27 1.45 -6.08
CA ALA A 87 7.06 2.81 -6.63
C ALA A 87 5.62 3.06 -7.10
N GLY A 88 4.72 2.09 -6.99
CA GLY A 88 3.27 2.23 -7.28
C GLY A 88 2.51 2.78 -6.06
N GLY A 89 1.22 3.09 -6.24
CA GLY A 89 0.39 3.69 -5.18
C GLY A 89 0.35 2.87 -3.90
N VAL A 90 -0.04 1.59 -3.97
CA VAL A 90 -0.04 0.68 -2.80
C VAL A 90 1.38 0.47 -2.27
N GLY A 91 2.38 0.34 -3.16
CA GLY A 91 3.78 0.20 -2.76
C GLY A 91 4.28 1.38 -1.94
N GLN A 92 3.97 2.62 -2.35
CA GLN A 92 4.33 3.84 -1.63
C GLN A 92 3.62 3.94 -0.26
N ALA A 93 2.37 3.50 -0.17
CA ALA A 93 1.65 3.41 1.09
C ALA A 93 2.28 2.32 2.01
N ALA A 94 2.58 1.14 1.45
CA ALA A 94 3.22 0.06 2.17
C ALA A 94 4.61 0.44 2.72
N LEU A 95 5.41 1.19 1.96
CA LEU A 95 6.68 1.76 2.42
C LEU A 95 6.50 2.62 3.68
N GLN A 96 5.51 3.50 3.68
CA GLN A 96 5.25 4.39 4.82
C GLN A 96 4.76 3.60 6.05
N VAL A 97 3.87 2.64 5.85
CA VAL A 97 3.37 1.76 6.93
C VAL A 97 4.52 0.93 7.51
N ALA A 98 5.35 0.30 6.66
CA ALA A 98 6.49 -0.51 7.10
C ALA A 98 7.53 0.31 7.89
N LYS A 99 7.85 1.53 7.42
CA LYS A 99 8.72 2.46 8.15
C LYS A 99 8.18 2.80 9.53
N ARG A 100 6.89 3.13 9.60
CA ARG A 100 6.23 3.45 10.87
C ARG A 100 6.24 2.25 11.83
N SER A 101 6.20 1.03 11.32
CA SER A 101 6.31 -0.19 12.11
C SER A 101 7.74 -0.50 12.55
N GLY A 102 8.75 0.24 12.10
CA GLY A 102 10.16 -0.01 12.42
C GLY A 102 10.74 -1.24 11.72
N ALA A 103 10.18 -1.65 10.58
CA ALA A 103 10.66 -2.78 9.79
C ALA A 103 11.79 -2.36 8.84
N LYS A 104 12.66 -3.31 8.50
CA LYS A 104 13.64 -3.19 7.41
C LYS A 104 12.92 -3.42 6.08
N ILE A 105 13.23 -2.61 5.07
CA ILE A 105 12.49 -2.62 3.83
C ILE A 105 13.39 -2.97 2.66
N LEU A 106 13.06 -4.06 1.99
CA LEU A 106 13.55 -4.42 0.67
C LEU A 106 12.43 -4.19 -0.35
N ALA A 107 12.77 -3.86 -1.59
CA ALA A 107 11.77 -3.52 -2.59
C ALA A 107 12.12 -4.05 -3.98
N THR A 108 11.10 -4.19 -4.83
CA THR A 108 11.31 -4.31 -6.27
C THR A 108 10.73 -3.12 -7.01
N ALA A 109 11.46 -2.63 -8.00
CA ALA A 109 11.01 -1.56 -8.89
C ALA A 109 11.77 -1.61 -10.23
N SER A 110 11.22 -0.96 -11.25
CA SER A 110 11.96 -0.74 -12.50
C SER A 110 13.16 0.17 -12.27
N THR A 111 14.24 -0.06 -13.00
CA THR A 111 15.54 0.62 -12.85
C THR A 111 15.45 2.15 -12.68
N PRO A 112 14.65 2.91 -13.49
CA PRO A 112 14.56 4.35 -13.32
C PRO A 112 14.02 4.83 -11.97
N LYS A 113 13.30 3.96 -11.24
CA LYS A 113 12.63 4.30 -9.97
C LYS A 113 13.44 3.87 -8.74
N GLN A 114 14.47 3.05 -8.91
CA GLN A 114 15.24 2.46 -7.80
C GLN A 114 15.94 3.52 -6.95
N ALA A 115 16.62 4.47 -7.60
CA ALA A 115 17.33 5.54 -6.90
C ALA A 115 16.43 6.40 -6.00
N ALA A 116 15.17 6.63 -6.42
CA ALA A 116 14.20 7.38 -5.64
C ALA A 116 13.76 6.59 -4.38
N LEU A 117 13.61 5.27 -4.49
CA LEU A 117 13.26 4.40 -3.35
C LEU A 117 14.40 4.32 -2.33
N LEU A 118 15.66 4.20 -2.77
CA LEU A 118 16.82 4.22 -1.90
C LEU A 118 16.89 5.54 -1.10
N LYS A 119 16.63 6.68 -1.73
CA LYS A 119 16.55 8.00 -1.05
C LYS A 119 15.42 8.06 -0.02
N GLN A 120 14.38 7.25 -0.18
CA GLN A 120 13.32 7.10 0.81
C GLN A 120 13.68 6.16 1.96
N GLY A 121 14.91 5.65 2.06
CA GLY A 121 15.37 4.77 3.14
C GLY A 121 14.98 3.30 2.96
N VAL A 122 14.73 2.86 1.73
CA VAL A 122 14.67 1.42 1.38
C VAL A 122 16.09 0.89 1.37
N GLU A 123 16.36 -0.23 2.05
CA GLU A 123 17.71 -0.75 2.22
C GLU A 123 18.30 -1.33 0.93
N GLN A 124 17.49 -2.07 0.17
CA GLN A 124 17.83 -2.63 -1.14
C GLN A 124 16.66 -2.54 -2.10
N VAL A 125 16.94 -2.25 -3.36
CA VAL A 125 15.93 -2.25 -4.42
C VAL A 125 16.43 -3.11 -5.58
N TYR A 126 15.64 -4.12 -5.92
CA TYR A 126 15.90 -5.08 -6.98
C TYR A 126 15.11 -4.79 -8.24
N ASP A 127 15.55 -5.32 -9.39
CA ASP A 127 14.81 -5.15 -10.64
C ASP A 127 13.51 -5.97 -10.61
N SER A 128 12.39 -5.29 -10.80
CA SER A 128 11.06 -5.92 -10.86
C SER A 128 10.82 -6.75 -12.14
N ARG A 129 11.73 -6.74 -13.10
CA ARG A 129 11.63 -7.47 -14.37
C ARG A 129 12.41 -8.78 -14.39
N SER A 130 13.14 -9.11 -13.32
CA SER A 130 13.87 -10.35 -13.16
C SER A 130 13.40 -11.08 -11.90
N ILE A 131 13.41 -12.41 -11.93
CA ILE A 131 13.20 -13.25 -10.74
C ILE A 131 14.45 -13.38 -9.87
N ASP A 132 15.58 -12.82 -10.30
CA ASP A 132 16.85 -12.87 -9.57
C ASP A 132 16.78 -12.15 -8.21
N PHE A 133 15.74 -11.32 -8.01
CA PHE A 133 15.52 -10.69 -6.72
C PHE A 133 15.46 -11.71 -5.57
N ALA A 134 14.98 -12.94 -5.83
CA ALA A 134 14.89 -13.96 -4.79
C ALA A 134 16.26 -14.36 -4.26
N ASP A 135 17.19 -14.64 -5.16
CA ASP A 135 18.57 -15.01 -4.81
C ASP A 135 19.33 -13.82 -4.20
N GLN A 136 19.07 -12.61 -4.69
CA GLN A 136 19.64 -11.38 -4.15
C GLN A 136 19.13 -11.09 -2.73
N VAL A 137 17.84 -11.34 -2.45
CA VAL A 137 17.24 -11.25 -1.11
C VAL A 137 17.88 -12.27 -0.18
N LEU A 138 18.02 -13.54 -0.61
CA LEU A 138 18.69 -14.57 0.19
C LEU A 138 20.16 -14.21 0.47
N THR A 139 20.86 -13.68 -0.51
CA THR A 139 22.25 -13.21 -0.32
C THR A 139 22.30 -12.08 0.72
N TYR A 140 21.41 -11.09 0.60
CA TYR A 140 21.36 -9.95 1.53
C TYR A 140 21.00 -10.38 2.96
N THR A 141 20.13 -11.39 3.10
CA THR A 141 19.66 -11.92 4.39
C THR A 141 20.47 -13.11 4.90
N GLU A 142 21.64 -13.38 4.33
CA GLU A 142 22.54 -14.49 4.70
C GLU A 142 21.80 -15.85 4.68
N GLY A 143 20.96 -16.07 3.69
CA GLY A 143 20.16 -17.28 3.49
C GLY A 143 18.87 -17.37 4.31
N ARG A 144 18.59 -16.41 5.18
CA ARG A 144 17.40 -16.43 6.05
C ARG A 144 16.09 -16.17 5.30
N GLY A 145 16.10 -15.24 4.37
CA GLY A 145 14.90 -14.70 3.72
C GLY A 145 14.21 -13.59 4.52
N VAL A 146 13.09 -13.08 3.98
CA VAL A 146 12.31 -11.97 4.56
C VAL A 146 11.14 -12.48 5.40
N ASP A 147 10.72 -11.72 6.41
CA ASP A 147 9.62 -12.09 7.30
C ASP A 147 8.25 -11.90 6.65
N VAL A 148 8.14 -10.91 5.76
CA VAL A 148 6.89 -10.58 5.06
C VAL A 148 7.19 -10.29 3.59
N VAL A 149 6.33 -10.79 2.70
CA VAL A 149 6.27 -10.36 1.30
C VAL A 149 4.92 -9.68 1.07
N VAL A 150 4.93 -8.47 0.52
CA VAL A 150 3.75 -7.80 -0.04
C VAL A 150 3.79 -8.01 -1.55
N ASN A 151 2.94 -8.93 -2.03
CA ASN A 151 2.90 -9.32 -3.44
C ASN A 151 2.01 -8.40 -4.28
N SER A 152 2.36 -8.27 -5.54
CA SER A 152 1.55 -7.66 -6.61
C SER A 152 1.93 -8.25 -7.96
N LEU A 153 2.61 -9.40 -7.95
CA LEU A 153 3.15 -10.07 -9.12
C LEU A 153 2.39 -11.38 -9.36
N LYS A 154 2.60 -12.02 -10.49
CA LYS A 154 1.95 -13.28 -10.89
C LYS A 154 2.94 -14.23 -11.58
N GLY A 155 2.50 -15.49 -11.72
CA GLY A 155 3.30 -16.50 -12.39
C GLY A 155 4.59 -16.80 -11.64
N GLU A 156 5.70 -16.97 -12.35
CA GLU A 156 7.00 -17.37 -11.79
C GLU A 156 7.55 -16.42 -10.71
N TRP A 157 7.12 -15.15 -10.72
CA TRP A 157 7.50 -14.20 -9.67
C TRP A 157 6.89 -14.55 -8.30
N VAL A 158 5.73 -15.21 -8.27
CA VAL A 158 5.12 -15.70 -7.03
C VAL A 158 5.99 -16.80 -6.42
N ASP A 159 6.43 -17.77 -7.22
CA ASP A 159 7.33 -18.83 -6.78
C ASP A 159 8.67 -18.27 -6.29
N ALA A 160 9.22 -17.30 -7.02
CA ALA A 160 10.42 -16.59 -6.61
C ALA A 160 10.24 -15.86 -5.26
N SER A 161 9.06 -15.26 -5.06
CA SER A 161 8.74 -14.57 -3.81
C SER A 161 8.62 -15.54 -2.62
N PHE A 162 8.06 -16.74 -2.84
CA PHE A 162 8.06 -17.79 -1.82
C PHE A 162 9.47 -18.28 -1.48
N ARG A 163 10.38 -18.38 -2.47
CA ARG A 163 11.79 -18.73 -2.20
C ARG A 163 12.50 -17.66 -1.35
N ALA A 164 12.13 -16.40 -1.52
CA ALA A 164 12.69 -15.29 -0.74
C ALA A 164 12.14 -15.20 0.69
N LEU A 165 11.09 -15.97 1.03
CA LEU A 165 10.44 -15.94 2.33
C LEU A 165 11.25 -16.76 3.36
N ALA A 166 11.34 -16.24 4.58
CA ALA A 166 11.88 -16.95 5.71
C ALA A 166 10.92 -18.06 6.19
N ASN A 167 11.43 -19.04 6.92
CA ASN A 167 10.59 -20.04 7.60
C ASN A 167 9.60 -19.34 8.55
N GLY A 168 8.31 -19.62 8.39
CA GLY A 168 7.23 -18.96 9.13
C GLY A 168 6.92 -17.55 8.66
N GLY A 169 7.48 -17.12 7.54
CA GLY A 169 7.18 -15.84 6.92
C GLY A 169 5.73 -15.76 6.40
N ARG A 170 5.26 -14.55 6.16
CA ARG A 170 3.88 -14.24 5.74
C ARG A 170 3.89 -13.67 4.32
N PHE A 171 3.10 -14.26 3.45
CA PHE A 171 2.89 -13.82 2.08
C PHE A 171 1.53 -13.12 1.98
N ILE A 172 1.53 -11.86 1.63
CA ILE A 172 0.33 -11.01 1.52
C ILE A 172 0.05 -10.75 0.04
N GLU A 173 -1.11 -11.22 -0.41
CA GLU A 173 -1.63 -11.09 -1.78
C GLU A 173 -2.71 -10.00 -1.87
#